data_f867fe581b0c475aee2b4ac4662e5b4e
#
_entry.id   f867fe581b0c475aee2b4ac4662e5b4e
#
_cell.length_a   1.000
_cell.length_b   1.000
_cell.length_c   1.000
_cell.angle_alpha   90.00
_cell.angle_beta   90.00
_cell.angle_gamma   90.00
#
_symmetry.space_group_name_H-M   'P 1'
#
loop_
_entity.id
_entity.type
_entity.pdbx_description
1 polymer ?
#
loop_
_entity_poly.entity_id
_entity_poly.type
_entity_poly.pdbx_seq_one_letter_code
_entity_poly.pdbx_strand_id
1 'polypeptide(L)'
;MRRDPEVRPPHLSPSAPTAGPAPGREALTIALSGAEFGWGSSGKLSAVLSALRERSPVPLRFVGLGSGLGRPLLTEHPVERWYDLPESGPAARAALEEVVRSQGVEVALVVLDGPVAAALEAAGVPTVFVDSLPFLWTEGDRPSLPLDATVYCAQRSPELPPECQGILASIPRLRWVEAIVGTPPVPRAGGSAGRPCRKVVVSLGGLRAPRLADWTSYPRLVVPAVLEALAAHGVRDVRLTGNLSAGLLADFVGRSPLPLRVTAGALPHAAFLAELAGCDALLTSPGLTTLLEAGSLGVPTLCLPPQNLSQIFNARFQRQAVGADVQVTWPADVLREDDVLAMRAKGEDHALELIYEAIGRAAARADAERVVAALSDRILAALRHTAEPADWGALATAVGTGGAAQVADAVLAAAGQSPPGS
;
A
#
# COMPACT_ATOMS: atom_id res chain seq x y z
N MET A 1 -58.94 -7.47 -50.66
CA MET A 1 -58.78 -7.41 -49.21
C MET A 1 -58.14 -8.68 -48.76
N ARG A 2 -56.85 -8.73 -48.57
CA ARG A 2 -56.08 -9.82 -47.99
C ARG A 2 -55.77 -9.48 -46.54
N ARG A 3 -56.16 -10.32 -45.58
CA ARG A 3 -55.85 -10.18 -44.16
C ARG A 3 -54.43 -10.70 -43.90
N ASP A 4 -53.61 -9.90 -43.30
CA ASP A 4 -52.31 -10.25 -42.79
C ASP A 4 -52.38 -11.17 -41.56
N PRO A 5 -51.47 -12.12 -41.40
CA PRO A 5 -51.50 -13.01 -40.23
C PRO A 5 -50.89 -12.29 -39.01
N GLU A 6 -51.61 -12.41 -37.90
CA GLU A 6 -51.24 -11.95 -36.55
C GLU A 6 -49.94 -12.66 -36.07
N VAL A 7 -48.90 -11.88 -35.85
CA VAL A 7 -47.66 -12.35 -35.22
C VAL A 7 -47.86 -12.38 -33.70
N ARG A 8 -47.90 -13.61 -33.14
CA ARG A 8 -47.88 -13.81 -31.67
C ARG A 8 -46.51 -13.44 -31.10
N PRO A 9 -46.42 -12.70 -29.98
CA PRO A 9 -45.14 -12.48 -29.28
C PRO A 9 -44.64 -13.78 -28.60
N PRO A 10 -43.30 -13.96 -28.49
CA PRO A 10 -42.73 -15.13 -27.85
C PRO A 10 -43.03 -15.17 -26.35
N HIS A 11 -43.50 -16.32 -25.87
CA HIS A 11 -43.66 -16.60 -24.45
C HIS A 11 -42.31 -16.56 -23.75
N LEU A 12 -42.07 -15.55 -22.89
CA LEU A 12 -40.99 -15.54 -21.92
C LEU A 12 -41.26 -16.60 -20.86
N SER A 13 -40.48 -17.64 -20.86
CA SER A 13 -40.45 -18.61 -19.76
C SER A 13 -39.99 -17.90 -18.48
N PRO A 14 -40.61 -18.15 -17.33
CA PRO A 14 -40.13 -17.54 -16.07
C PRO A 14 -38.74 -18.10 -15.75
N SER A 15 -37.78 -17.18 -15.58
CA SER A 15 -36.47 -17.51 -15.07
C SER A 15 -36.60 -18.21 -13.73
N ALA A 16 -35.94 -19.36 -13.59
CA ALA A 16 -35.86 -20.08 -12.34
C ALA A 16 -35.33 -19.15 -11.23
N PRO A 17 -35.87 -19.20 -10.01
CA PRO A 17 -35.36 -18.42 -8.90
C PRO A 17 -33.90 -18.84 -8.66
N THR A 18 -32.99 -17.87 -8.68
CA THR A 18 -31.62 -18.05 -8.18
C THR A 18 -31.71 -18.61 -6.77
N ALA A 19 -31.15 -19.78 -6.56
CA ALA A 19 -31.09 -20.44 -5.26
C ALA A 19 -30.37 -19.45 -4.30
N GLY A 20 -31.12 -18.94 -3.33
CA GLY A 20 -30.56 -18.20 -2.20
C GLY A 20 -29.56 -19.07 -1.44
N PRO A 21 -28.63 -18.50 -0.70
CA PRO A 21 -27.65 -19.26 0.08
C PRO A 21 -28.37 -20.27 0.97
N ALA A 22 -27.85 -21.50 0.98
CA ALA A 22 -28.40 -22.58 1.80
C ALA A 22 -28.45 -22.14 3.28
N PRO A 23 -29.56 -22.34 3.99
CA PRO A 23 -29.65 -22.00 5.40
C PRO A 23 -28.72 -22.88 6.22
N GLY A 24 -27.76 -22.31 6.98
CA GLY A 24 -27.05 -23.01 8.04
C GLY A 24 -25.53 -22.97 8.10
N ARG A 25 -24.83 -22.20 7.25
CA ARG A 25 -23.38 -21.99 7.51
C ARG A 25 -23.17 -20.71 8.31
N GLU A 26 -22.60 -20.88 9.53
CA GLU A 26 -22.14 -19.76 10.32
C GLU A 26 -21.11 -18.94 9.54
N ALA A 27 -21.06 -17.61 9.77
CA ALA A 27 -20.09 -16.74 9.14
C ALA A 27 -18.69 -17.00 9.69
N LEU A 28 -17.69 -17.13 8.84
CA LEU A 28 -16.27 -17.21 9.24
C LEU A 28 -15.83 -15.88 9.83
N THR A 29 -15.38 -15.88 11.09
CA THR A 29 -14.90 -14.68 11.79
C THR A 29 -13.39 -14.54 11.65
N ILE A 30 -12.96 -13.46 10.98
CA ILE A 30 -11.56 -13.18 10.69
C ILE A 30 -11.11 -11.95 11.46
N ALA A 31 -10.06 -12.08 12.30
CA ALA A 31 -9.38 -10.93 12.88
C ALA A 31 -8.42 -10.30 11.88
N LEU A 32 -8.38 -8.97 11.85
CA LEU A 32 -7.56 -8.19 10.94
C LEU A 32 -6.61 -7.30 11.71
N SER A 33 -5.32 -7.29 11.37
CA SER A 33 -4.36 -6.28 11.82
C SER A 33 -3.42 -5.87 10.70
N GLY A 34 -2.94 -4.64 10.76
CA GLY A 34 -1.90 -4.12 9.89
C GLY A 34 -1.02 -3.16 10.62
N ALA A 35 0.28 -3.26 10.40
CA ALA A 35 1.27 -2.40 11.04
C ALA A 35 0.90 -0.92 10.88
N GLU A 36 1.00 -0.16 11.96
CA GLU A 36 0.74 1.28 11.99
C GLU A 36 1.95 2.08 11.51
N PHE A 37 2.47 1.69 10.36
CA PHE A 37 3.60 2.32 9.68
C PHE A 37 3.22 2.67 8.24
N GLY A 38 2.90 3.92 8.01
CA GLY A 38 2.38 4.36 6.70
C GLY A 38 1.04 3.69 6.34
N TRP A 39 0.76 3.59 5.04
CA TRP A 39 -0.50 3.03 4.53
C TRP A 39 -0.34 1.72 3.74
N GLY A 40 0.90 1.24 3.60
CA GLY A 40 1.19 0.07 2.78
C GLY A 40 0.49 -1.21 3.26
N SER A 41 0.48 -1.45 4.59
CA SER A 41 -0.20 -2.60 5.19
C SER A 41 -1.71 -2.55 4.99
N SER A 42 -2.32 -1.36 5.10
CA SER A 42 -3.77 -1.19 4.92
C SER A 42 -4.21 -1.34 3.46
N GLY A 43 -3.41 -0.89 2.50
CA GLY A 43 -3.65 -1.14 1.08
C GLY A 43 -3.64 -2.63 0.76
N LYS A 44 -2.70 -3.38 1.33
CA LYS A 44 -2.65 -4.85 1.19
C LYS A 44 -3.81 -5.54 1.87
N LEU A 45 -4.18 -5.13 3.09
CA LEU A 45 -5.39 -5.63 3.74
C LEU A 45 -6.62 -5.42 2.84
N SER A 46 -6.81 -4.21 2.30
CA SER A 46 -7.92 -3.91 1.39
C SER A 46 -7.96 -4.85 0.17
N ALA A 47 -6.81 -5.07 -0.47
CA ALA A 47 -6.70 -5.98 -1.61
C ALA A 47 -7.09 -7.43 -1.23
N VAL A 48 -6.57 -7.93 -0.10
CA VAL A 48 -6.87 -9.29 0.37
C VAL A 48 -8.32 -9.43 0.81
N LEU A 49 -8.90 -8.41 1.48
CA LEU A 49 -10.31 -8.42 1.87
C LEU A 49 -11.25 -8.49 0.66
N SER A 50 -10.93 -7.77 -0.42
CA SER A 50 -11.65 -7.89 -1.68
C SER A 50 -11.58 -9.31 -2.24
N ALA A 51 -10.38 -9.89 -2.31
CA ALA A 51 -10.18 -11.25 -2.78
C ALA A 51 -10.88 -12.31 -1.88
N LEU A 52 -10.86 -12.13 -0.56
CA LEU A 52 -11.58 -13.01 0.37
C LEU A 52 -13.10 -13.00 0.11
N ARG A 53 -13.68 -11.82 -0.11
CA ARG A 53 -15.11 -11.67 -0.38
C ARG A 53 -15.54 -12.35 -1.70
N GLU A 54 -14.65 -12.33 -2.70
CA GLU A 54 -14.89 -12.99 -3.99
C GLU A 54 -14.73 -14.52 -3.92
N ARG A 55 -13.84 -15.01 -3.06
CA ARG A 55 -13.39 -16.43 -3.04
C ARG A 55 -14.02 -17.26 -1.93
N SER A 56 -14.55 -16.62 -0.89
CA SER A 56 -15.08 -17.35 0.26
C SER A 56 -16.37 -18.12 -0.09
N PRO A 57 -16.44 -19.43 0.25
CA PRO A 57 -17.65 -20.21 0.10
C PRO A 57 -18.68 -19.95 1.21
N VAL A 58 -18.33 -19.18 2.23
CA VAL A 58 -19.18 -18.87 3.39
C VAL A 58 -19.25 -17.36 3.61
N PRO A 59 -20.26 -16.83 4.31
CA PRO A 59 -20.28 -15.44 4.74
C PRO A 59 -19.05 -15.11 5.59
N LEU A 60 -18.54 -13.89 5.46
CA LEU A 60 -17.37 -13.40 6.21
C LEU A 60 -17.78 -12.33 7.21
N ARG A 61 -17.19 -12.40 8.38
CA ARG A 61 -17.29 -11.43 9.46
C ARG A 61 -15.89 -10.93 9.80
N PHE A 62 -15.66 -9.62 9.72
CA PHE A 62 -14.35 -9.03 9.97
C PHE A 62 -14.33 -8.26 11.28
N VAL A 63 -13.29 -8.51 12.09
CA VAL A 63 -13.02 -7.85 13.36
C VAL A 63 -11.64 -7.22 13.29
N GLY A 64 -11.55 -5.90 13.45
CA GLY A 64 -10.29 -5.16 13.35
C GLY A 64 -9.57 -5.04 14.69
N LEU A 65 -8.25 -5.22 14.70
CA LEU A 65 -7.37 -5.05 15.84
C LEU A 65 -6.38 -3.92 15.57
N GLY A 66 -6.36 -2.87 16.39
CA GLY A 66 -5.49 -1.72 16.19
C GLY A 66 -5.73 -1.01 14.86
N SER A 67 -4.64 -0.69 14.16
CA SER A 67 -4.64 -0.13 12.79
C SER A 67 -5.38 1.19 12.62
N GLY A 68 -5.35 2.05 13.64
CA GLY A 68 -6.03 3.36 13.61
C GLY A 68 -5.61 4.25 12.44
N LEU A 69 -4.33 4.20 12.08
CA LEU A 69 -3.77 4.92 10.94
C LEU A 69 -4.36 4.44 9.60
N GLY A 70 -4.63 3.16 9.46
CA GLY A 70 -5.07 2.54 8.21
C GLY A 70 -6.58 2.48 7.99
N ARG A 71 -7.39 2.69 9.04
CA ARG A 71 -8.86 2.59 8.96
C ARG A 71 -9.49 3.41 7.84
N PRO A 72 -9.03 4.63 7.53
CA PRO A 72 -9.61 5.43 6.44
C PRO A 72 -9.54 4.74 5.06
N LEU A 73 -8.55 3.88 4.83
CA LEU A 73 -8.41 3.15 3.57
C LEU A 73 -9.33 1.93 3.50
N LEU A 74 -9.80 1.45 4.65
CA LEU A 74 -10.59 0.22 4.80
C LEU A 74 -12.10 0.47 4.91
N THR A 75 -12.56 1.71 4.73
CA THR A 75 -13.97 2.10 4.91
C THR A 75 -14.93 1.43 3.93
N GLU A 76 -14.41 0.90 2.82
CA GLU A 76 -15.20 0.15 1.82
C GLU A 76 -15.45 -1.31 2.22
N HIS A 77 -14.75 -1.79 3.25
CA HIS A 77 -14.91 -3.14 3.77
C HIS A 77 -15.79 -3.14 5.02
N PRO A 78 -16.74 -4.07 5.14
CA PRO A 78 -17.65 -4.15 6.28
C PRO A 78 -16.95 -4.75 7.51
N VAL A 79 -15.96 -4.02 8.07
CA VAL A 79 -15.37 -4.38 9.36
C VAL A 79 -16.37 -4.04 10.44
N GLU A 80 -16.86 -5.07 11.15
CA GLU A 80 -17.96 -4.90 12.11
C GLU A 80 -17.56 -4.00 13.28
N ARG A 81 -16.36 -4.21 13.80
CA ARG A 81 -15.82 -3.43 14.91
C ARG A 81 -14.30 -3.39 14.89
N TRP A 82 -13.75 -2.24 15.27
CA TRP A 82 -12.34 -2.04 15.55
C TRP A 82 -12.11 -1.98 17.06
N TYR A 83 -11.09 -2.72 17.51
CA TYR A 83 -10.66 -2.75 18.89
C TYR A 83 -9.28 -2.10 19.01
N ASP A 84 -9.19 -1.02 19.77
CA ASP A 84 -7.92 -0.39 20.07
C ASP A 84 -7.23 -1.21 21.16
N LEU A 85 -6.05 -1.73 20.84
CA LEU A 85 -5.24 -2.52 21.77
C LEU A 85 -4.26 -1.59 22.49
N PRO A 86 -3.94 -1.84 23.78
CA PRO A 86 -2.79 -1.21 24.43
C PRO A 86 -1.52 -1.45 23.63
N GLU A 87 -0.54 -0.54 23.69
CA GLU A 87 0.66 -0.60 22.86
C GLU A 87 1.47 -1.89 23.01
N SER A 88 1.59 -2.42 24.23
CA SER A 88 2.36 -3.65 24.47
C SER A 88 2.14 -4.23 25.87
N GLY A 89 2.73 -5.38 26.12
CA GLY A 89 2.80 -6.01 27.43
C GLY A 89 1.58 -6.86 27.82
N PRO A 90 1.45 -7.23 29.11
CA PRO A 90 0.40 -8.14 29.59
C PRO A 90 -1.02 -7.63 29.34
N ALA A 91 -1.23 -6.29 29.44
CA ALA A 91 -2.54 -5.68 29.21
C ALA A 91 -2.98 -5.81 27.73
N ALA A 92 -2.06 -5.63 26.78
CA ALA A 92 -2.33 -5.82 25.36
C ALA A 92 -2.72 -7.28 25.06
N ARG A 93 -1.99 -8.23 25.63
CA ARG A 93 -2.29 -9.67 25.48
C ARG A 93 -3.66 -10.01 26.05
N ALA A 94 -3.97 -9.58 27.27
CA ALA A 94 -5.27 -9.85 27.89
C ALA A 94 -6.43 -9.24 27.10
N ALA A 95 -6.27 -8.01 26.59
CA ALA A 95 -7.27 -7.36 25.76
C ALA A 95 -7.49 -8.12 24.44
N LEU A 96 -6.42 -8.61 23.81
CA LEU A 96 -6.48 -9.40 22.58
C LEU A 96 -7.19 -10.74 22.83
N GLU A 97 -6.82 -11.48 23.88
CA GLU A 97 -7.46 -12.75 24.26
C GLU A 97 -8.96 -12.59 24.55
N GLU A 98 -9.36 -11.46 25.18
CA GLU A 98 -10.76 -11.12 25.40
C GLU A 98 -11.50 -10.88 24.09
N VAL A 99 -10.91 -10.14 23.13
CA VAL A 99 -11.49 -9.93 21.80
C VAL A 99 -11.64 -11.26 21.07
N VAL A 100 -10.60 -12.10 21.04
CA VAL A 100 -10.62 -13.41 20.40
C VAL A 100 -11.79 -14.25 20.93
N ARG A 101 -11.91 -14.35 22.25
CA ARG A 101 -12.95 -15.16 22.90
C ARG A 101 -14.35 -14.58 22.70
N SER A 102 -14.53 -13.27 22.95
CA SER A 102 -15.85 -12.63 22.90
C SER A 102 -16.40 -12.51 21.46
N GLN A 103 -15.51 -12.42 20.47
CA GLN A 103 -15.88 -12.33 19.05
C GLN A 103 -15.89 -13.70 18.35
N GLY A 104 -15.41 -14.77 18.97
CA GLY A 104 -15.31 -16.09 18.34
C GLY A 104 -14.41 -16.06 17.10
N VAL A 105 -13.21 -15.47 17.23
CA VAL A 105 -12.26 -15.37 16.12
C VAL A 105 -11.74 -16.76 15.76
N GLU A 106 -11.86 -17.16 14.48
CA GLU A 106 -11.49 -18.48 13.98
C GLU A 106 -10.15 -18.48 13.23
N VAL A 107 -9.80 -17.36 12.61
CA VAL A 107 -8.54 -17.18 11.87
C VAL A 107 -8.15 -15.70 11.89
N ALA A 108 -6.87 -15.41 11.73
CA ALA A 108 -6.39 -14.04 11.64
C ALA A 108 -5.60 -13.78 10.36
N LEU A 109 -5.76 -12.56 9.82
CA LEU A 109 -4.97 -11.99 8.74
C LEU A 109 -4.20 -10.79 9.29
N VAL A 110 -2.88 -10.88 9.34
CA VAL A 110 -2.03 -9.84 9.91
C VAL A 110 -0.97 -9.40 8.89
N VAL A 111 -0.90 -8.11 8.58
CA VAL A 111 0.06 -7.55 7.64
C VAL A 111 1.13 -6.74 8.37
N LEU A 112 2.37 -7.22 8.37
CA LEU A 112 3.56 -6.58 8.94
C LEU A 112 3.52 -6.32 10.47
N ASP A 113 2.49 -6.72 11.17
CA ASP A 113 2.35 -6.55 12.62
C ASP A 113 2.76 -7.84 13.35
N GLY A 114 4.06 -8.07 13.43
CA GLY A 114 4.62 -9.30 14.01
C GLY A 114 4.20 -9.55 15.46
N PRO A 115 4.25 -8.56 16.36
CA PRO A 115 3.81 -8.73 17.76
C PRO A 115 2.34 -9.15 17.88
N VAL A 116 1.43 -8.58 17.10
CA VAL A 116 0.00 -8.97 17.10
C VAL A 116 -0.16 -10.38 16.53
N ALA A 117 0.56 -10.72 15.46
CA ALA A 117 0.52 -12.08 14.89
C ALA A 117 0.99 -13.13 15.91
N ALA A 118 2.11 -12.89 16.59
CA ALA A 118 2.60 -13.78 17.63
C ALA A 118 1.63 -13.92 18.82
N ALA A 119 0.96 -12.84 19.20
CA ALA A 119 -0.02 -12.85 20.28
C ALA A 119 -1.30 -13.64 19.90
N LEU A 120 -1.76 -13.54 18.63
CA LEU A 120 -2.89 -14.33 18.12
C LEU A 120 -2.58 -15.82 18.06
N GLU A 121 -1.39 -16.23 17.60
CA GLU A 121 -0.94 -17.62 17.64
C GLU A 121 -0.87 -18.14 19.08
N ALA A 122 -0.35 -17.34 20.02
CA ALA A 122 -0.32 -17.70 21.44
C ALA A 122 -1.72 -17.83 22.05
N ALA A 123 -2.72 -17.11 21.52
CA ALA A 123 -4.13 -17.23 21.90
C ALA A 123 -4.84 -18.41 21.21
N GLY A 124 -4.12 -19.22 20.42
CA GLY A 124 -4.66 -20.38 19.70
C GLY A 124 -5.41 -20.05 18.41
N VAL A 125 -5.26 -18.84 17.87
CA VAL A 125 -5.87 -18.42 16.60
C VAL A 125 -4.90 -18.69 15.45
N PRO A 126 -5.23 -19.58 14.49
CA PRO A 126 -4.43 -19.76 13.29
C PRO A 126 -4.22 -18.43 12.57
N THR A 127 -2.96 -18.04 12.36
CA THR A 127 -2.63 -16.72 11.83
C THR A 127 -1.91 -16.81 10.49
N VAL A 128 -2.46 -16.11 9.50
CA VAL A 128 -1.79 -15.86 8.22
C VAL A 128 -1.10 -14.50 8.33
N PHE A 129 0.22 -14.55 8.46
CA PHE A 129 1.06 -13.35 8.50
C PHE A 129 1.53 -12.99 7.09
N VAL A 130 1.40 -11.73 6.72
CA VAL A 130 1.83 -11.19 5.44
C VAL A 130 3.04 -10.30 5.65
N ASP A 131 4.17 -10.77 5.16
CA ASP A 131 5.42 -10.01 5.07
C ASP A 131 5.58 -9.44 3.66
N SER A 132 5.40 -8.16 3.50
CA SER A 132 5.55 -7.51 2.21
C SER A 132 6.89 -6.83 2.00
N LEU A 133 7.79 -6.90 2.97
CA LEU A 133 9.09 -6.25 2.97
C LEU A 133 10.23 -7.23 3.37
N PRO A 134 10.23 -8.49 2.88
CA PRO A 134 11.19 -9.51 3.33
C PRO A 134 12.65 -9.13 3.07
N PHE A 135 12.90 -8.20 2.15
CA PHE A 135 14.22 -7.66 1.83
C PHE A 135 14.79 -6.72 2.90
N LEU A 136 14.00 -6.29 3.89
CA LEU A 136 14.48 -5.41 4.96
C LEU A 136 15.16 -6.16 6.11
N TRP A 137 14.72 -7.38 6.38
CA TRP A 137 15.06 -8.06 7.64
C TRP A 137 16.54 -8.42 7.77
N THR A 138 17.02 -8.26 8.98
CA THR A 138 18.35 -8.68 9.43
C THR A 138 18.21 -9.57 10.66
N GLU A 139 19.27 -10.25 11.10
CA GLU A 139 19.20 -11.07 12.31
C GLU A 139 18.76 -10.27 13.56
N GLY A 140 18.98 -8.96 13.58
CA GLY A 140 18.49 -8.07 14.64
C GLY A 140 16.96 -7.96 14.71
N ASP A 141 16.26 -8.18 13.60
CA ASP A 141 14.80 -8.07 13.51
C ASP A 141 14.07 -9.37 13.90
N ARG A 142 14.80 -10.48 14.05
CA ARG A 142 14.26 -11.81 14.37
C ARG A 142 13.27 -11.82 15.56
N PRO A 143 13.50 -11.11 16.68
CA PRO A 143 12.57 -11.12 17.81
C PRO A 143 11.21 -10.46 17.52
N SER A 144 11.12 -9.62 16.50
CA SER A 144 9.90 -8.91 16.11
C SER A 144 9.09 -9.64 15.04
N LEU A 145 9.63 -10.73 14.45
CA LEU A 145 8.97 -11.50 13.41
C LEU A 145 8.24 -12.73 13.97
N PRO A 146 7.01 -13.02 13.52
CA PRO A 146 6.25 -14.18 13.97
C PRO A 146 6.65 -15.43 13.18
N LEU A 147 7.88 -15.92 13.42
CA LEU A 147 8.48 -17.01 12.65
C LEU A 147 7.67 -18.32 12.71
N ASP A 148 6.88 -18.52 13.76
CA ASP A 148 6.05 -19.71 13.99
C ASP A 148 4.57 -19.53 13.55
N ALA A 149 4.27 -18.43 12.80
CA ALA A 149 2.92 -18.20 12.27
C ALA A 149 2.38 -19.44 11.52
N THR A 150 1.07 -19.69 11.61
CA THR A 150 0.40 -20.83 10.94
C THR A 150 0.68 -20.82 9.44
N VAL A 151 0.72 -19.64 8.81
CA VAL A 151 1.25 -19.44 7.46
C VAL A 151 1.99 -18.11 7.43
N TYR A 152 3.25 -18.11 6.98
CA TYR A 152 4.03 -16.91 6.75
C TYR A 152 4.07 -16.62 5.24
N CYS A 153 3.28 -15.67 4.77
CA CYS A 153 3.22 -15.26 3.37
C CYS A 153 4.25 -14.16 3.10
N ALA A 154 5.40 -14.49 2.51
CA ALA A 154 6.39 -13.51 2.08
C ALA A 154 6.08 -13.05 0.65
N GLN A 155 5.90 -11.76 0.44
CA GLN A 155 5.72 -11.19 -0.89
C GLN A 155 7.04 -11.26 -1.67
N ARG A 156 6.99 -11.71 -2.92
CA ARG A 156 8.15 -11.71 -3.81
C ARG A 156 8.73 -10.30 -3.95
N SER A 157 10.05 -10.22 -3.92
CA SER A 157 10.82 -9.00 -4.15
C SER A 157 11.73 -9.20 -5.37
N PRO A 158 12.03 -8.15 -6.15
CA PRO A 158 12.96 -8.25 -7.28
C PRO A 158 14.34 -8.74 -6.86
N GLU A 159 14.75 -8.35 -5.67
CA GLU A 159 16.05 -8.70 -5.08
C GLU A 159 15.88 -8.97 -3.58
N LEU A 160 16.61 -9.97 -3.11
CA LEU A 160 16.73 -10.32 -1.69
C LEU A 160 18.19 -10.19 -1.28
N PRO A 161 18.51 -9.16 -0.50
CA PRO A 161 19.86 -9.02 0.05
C PRO A 161 20.29 -10.24 0.86
N PRO A 162 21.59 -10.58 0.88
CA PRO A 162 22.09 -11.78 1.59
C PRO A 162 21.70 -11.82 3.07
N GLU A 163 21.59 -10.66 3.71
CA GLU A 163 21.30 -10.52 5.15
C GLU A 163 19.93 -11.07 5.55
N CYS A 164 18.95 -11.05 4.64
CA CYS A 164 17.61 -11.57 4.93
C CYS A 164 17.48 -13.09 4.71
N GLN A 165 18.41 -13.72 4.00
CA GLN A 165 18.30 -15.12 3.60
C GLN A 165 18.29 -16.07 4.80
N GLY A 166 19.11 -15.80 5.82
CA GLY A 166 19.17 -16.60 7.04
C GLY A 166 17.84 -16.62 7.80
N ILE A 167 17.20 -15.47 7.94
CA ILE A 167 15.89 -15.36 8.59
C ILE A 167 14.84 -16.11 7.79
N LEU A 168 14.72 -15.81 6.49
CA LEU A 168 13.70 -16.41 5.62
C LEU A 168 13.85 -17.94 5.56
N ALA A 169 15.08 -18.45 5.51
CA ALA A 169 15.34 -19.90 5.54
C ALA A 169 14.95 -20.56 6.87
N SER A 170 14.84 -19.80 7.96
CA SER A 170 14.47 -20.31 9.28
C SER A 170 12.96 -20.39 9.52
N ILE A 171 12.13 -19.89 8.60
CA ILE A 171 10.67 -19.87 8.73
C ILE A 171 10.09 -21.21 8.25
N PRO A 172 9.53 -22.05 9.15
CA PRO A 172 9.12 -23.41 8.79
C PRO A 172 7.96 -23.46 7.79
N ARG A 173 7.05 -22.49 7.86
CA ARG A 173 5.82 -22.42 7.05
C ARG A 173 5.80 -21.20 6.13
N LEU A 174 6.96 -20.94 5.52
CA LEU A 174 7.14 -19.88 4.54
C LEU A 174 6.43 -20.22 3.22
N ARG A 175 5.59 -19.30 2.76
CA ARG A 175 4.95 -19.35 1.46
C ARG A 175 5.25 -18.07 0.69
N TRP A 176 5.89 -18.18 -0.46
CA TRP A 176 6.10 -17.06 -1.36
C TRP A 176 4.80 -16.74 -2.10
N VAL A 177 4.40 -15.48 -2.05
CA VAL A 177 3.24 -14.95 -2.78
C VAL A 177 3.69 -13.85 -3.74
N GLU A 178 2.96 -13.66 -4.80
CA GLU A 178 3.16 -12.55 -5.72
C GLU A 178 2.84 -11.20 -5.06
N ALA A 179 3.02 -10.10 -5.80
CA ALA A 179 2.65 -8.78 -5.29
C ALA A 179 1.16 -8.72 -4.92
N ILE A 180 0.90 -8.20 -3.73
CA ILE A 180 -0.45 -8.00 -3.19
C ILE A 180 -0.89 -6.61 -3.61
N VAL A 181 -1.70 -6.54 -4.65
CA VAL A 181 -2.22 -5.31 -5.25
C VAL A 181 -3.74 -5.35 -5.35
N GLY A 182 -4.36 -4.18 -5.28
CA GLY A 182 -5.80 -4.04 -5.50
C GLY A 182 -6.14 -4.09 -6.99
N THR A 183 -7.34 -4.57 -7.29
CA THR A 183 -7.88 -4.52 -8.65
C THR A 183 -8.58 -3.18 -8.87
N PRO A 184 -8.18 -2.40 -9.89
CA PRO A 184 -8.83 -1.13 -10.15
C PRO A 184 -10.27 -1.35 -10.65
N PRO A 185 -11.22 -0.49 -10.24
CA PRO A 185 -12.62 -0.63 -10.64
C PRO A 185 -12.83 -0.37 -12.14
N VAL A 186 -11.91 0.33 -12.78
CA VAL A 186 -11.94 0.64 -14.21
C VAL A 186 -10.57 0.36 -14.81
N PRO A 187 -10.47 -0.40 -15.91
CA PRO A 187 -9.21 -0.58 -16.62
C PRO A 187 -8.66 0.75 -17.12
N ARG A 188 -7.35 0.92 -17.10
CA ARG A 188 -6.72 2.09 -17.71
C ARG A 188 -6.97 2.10 -19.22
N ALA A 189 -7.50 3.20 -19.74
CA ALA A 189 -7.55 3.44 -21.19
C ALA A 189 -6.11 3.49 -21.71
N GLY A 190 -5.80 2.68 -22.74
CA GLY A 190 -4.45 2.41 -23.24
C GLY A 190 -3.54 3.63 -23.38
N GLY A 191 -2.25 3.35 -23.29
CA GLY A 191 -1.15 4.27 -23.03
C GLY A 191 -1.17 5.61 -23.75
N SER A 192 -0.79 6.62 -22.99
CA SER A 192 -0.70 8.03 -23.43
C SER A 192 0.64 8.36 -24.10
N ALA A 193 1.32 7.40 -24.74
CA ALA A 193 2.57 7.69 -25.42
C ALA A 193 2.42 8.88 -26.38
N GLY A 194 3.18 9.95 -26.17
CA GLY A 194 3.16 11.17 -26.96
C GLY A 194 2.06 12.18 -26.61
N ARG A 195 1.21 11.94 -25.59
CA ARG A 195 0.27 12.94 -25.09
C ARG A 195 0.94 13.84 -24.04
N PRO A 196 0.61 15.13 -23.98
CA PRO A 196 1.11 16.00 -22.93
C PRO A 196 0.58 15.52 -21.56
N CYS A 197 1.47 15.43 -20.57
CA CYS A 197 1.12 15.11 -19.20
C CYS A 197 0.29 16.26 -18.60
N ARG A 198 -0.99 16.07 -18.36
CA ARG A 198 -1.93 17.10 -17.88
C ARG A 198 -2.51 16.81 -16.52
N LYS A 199 -2.80 15.54 -16.22
CA LYS A 199 -3.39 15.08 -14.97
C LYS A 199 -2.40 14.21 -14.20
N VAL A 200 -1.98 14.63 -13.02
CA VAL A 200 -0.98 13.96 -12.20
C VAL A 200 -1.56 13.62 -10.83
N VAL A 201 -1.29 12.40 -10.37
CA VAL A 201 -1.49 12.02 -8.97
C VAL A 201 -0.18 12.20 -8.23
N VAL A 202 -0.23 12.88 -7.08
CA VAL A 202 0.89 13.00 -6.13
C VAL A 202 0.52 12.25 -4.88
N SER A 203 1.21 11.16 -4.57
CA SER A 203 0.94 10.32 -3.40
C SER A 203 2.08 10.36 -2.40
N LEU A 204 1.80 10.84 -1.20
CA LEU A 204 2.78 10.85 -0.11
C LEU A 204 2.62 9.65 0.85
N GLY A 205 1.60 8.83 0.65
CA GLY A 205 1.31 7.69 1.50
C GLY A 205 0.88 8.06 2.92
N GLY A 206 1.12 7.16 3.86
CA GLY A 206 0.68 7.31 5.25
C GLY A 206 1.48 8.29 6.10
N LEU A 207 2.69 8.68 5.69
CA LEU A 207 3.59 9.67 6.30
C LEU A 207 3.92 9.44 7.79
N ARG A 208 3.05 8.83 8.55
CA ARG A 208 3.17 8.67 9.99
C ARG A 208 3.90 7.36 10.34
N ALA A 209 4.82 7.46 11.29
CA ALA A 209 5.40 6.32 11.99
C ALA A 209 5.28 6.53 13.50
N PRO A 210 5.08 5.46 14.31
CA PRO A 210 4.77 5.60 15.75
C PRO A 210 5.80 6.41 16.54
N ARG A 211 7.08 6.32 16.18
CA ARG A 211 8.18 6.98 16.90
C ARG A 211 8.47 8.41 16.47
N LEU A 212 7.82 8.91 15.42
CA LEU A 212 8.05 10.26 14.94
C LEU A 212 7.11 11.24 15.63
N ALA A 213 7.68 12.16 16.40
CA ALA A 213 6.94 13.26 17.00
C ALA A 213 6.45 14.28 15.94
N ASP A 214 7.26 14.55 14.92
CA ASP A 214 6.91 15.41 13.80
C ASP A 214 7.33 14.80 12.46
N TRP A 215 6.35 14.45 11.63
CA TRP A 215 6.53 13.97 10.27
C TRP A 215 6.22 15.05 9.21
N THR A 216 5.85 16.28 9.64
CA THR A 216 5.38 17.34 8.74
C THR A 216 6.50 18.03 7.95
N SER A 217 7.76 17.88 8.38
CA SER A 217 8.91 18.43 7.67
C SER A 217 9.07 17.87 6.26
N TYR A 218 8.78 16.57 6.04
CA TYR A 218 8.82 15.96 4.73
C TYR A 218 7.87 16.63 3.73
N PRO A 219 6.55 16.68 3.97
CA PRO A 219 5.62 17.29 3.03
C PRO A 219 5.86 18.80 2.87
N ARG A 220 6.38 19.50 3.88
CA ARG A 220 6.70 20.94 3.77
C ARG A 220 7.84 21.25 2.80
N LEU A 221 8.77 20.33 2.60
CA LEU A 221 9.83 20.45 1.60
C LEU A 221 9.42 19.90 0.24
N VAL A 222 8.81 18.71 0.23
CA VAL A 222 8.56 17.97 -1.00
C VAL A 222 7.34 18.50 -1.77
N VAL A 223 6.24 18.84 -1.10
CA VAL A 223 5.01 19.26 -1.82
C VAL A 223 5.21 20.59 -2.59
N PRO A 224 5.78 21.66 -2.01
CA PRO A 224 6.08 22.87 -2.79
C PRO A 224 6.97 22.59 -4.00
N ALA A 225 8.05 21.81 -3.82
CA ALA A 225 8.95 21.45 -4.92
C ALA A 225 8.24 20.69 -6.05
N VAL A 226 7.36 19.75 -5.68
CA VAL A 226 6.52 19.00 -6.66
C VAL A 226 5.60 19.95 -7.42
N LEU A 227 4.89 20.84 -6.72
CA LEU A 227 3.92 21.75 -7.36
C LEU A 227 4.62 22.74 -8.30
N GLU A 228 5.76 23.27 -7.92
CA GLU A 228 6.59 24.14 -8.77
C GLU A 228 7.07 23.41 -10.02
N ALA A 229 7.62 22.19 -9.87
CA ALA A 229 8.07 21.36 -11.00
C ALA A 229 6.93 21.01 -11.96
N LEU A 230 5.75 20.62 -11.42
CA LEU A 230 4.58 20.30 -12.24
C LEU A 230 4.03 21.52 -13.00
N ALA A 231 4.02 22.71 -12.36
CA ALA A 231 3.65 23.95 -13.04
C ALA A 231 4.62 24.27 -14.17
N ALA A 232 5.93 24.19 -13.92
CA ALA A 232 6.96 24.42 -14.94
C ALA A 232 6.91 23.38 -16.09
N HIS A 233 6.48 22.14 -15.80
CA HIS A 233 6.28 21.08 -16.80
C HIS A 233 5.02 21.29 -17.67
N GLY A 234 4.09 22.15 -17.24
CA GLY A 234 2.85 22.44 -17.96
C GLY A 234 1.67 21.55 -17.56
N VAL A 235 1.76 20.86 -16.43
CA VAL A 235 0.65 20.11 -15.81
C VAL A 235 -0.47 21.07 -15.43
N ARG A 236 -1.72 20.61 -15.44
CA ARG A 236 -2.89 21.44 -15.09
C ARG A 236 -3.67 20.94 -13.90
N ASP A 237 -3.82 19.63 -13.79
CA ASP A 237 -4.64 18.98 -12.78
C ASP A 237 -3.77 18.11 -11.88
N VAL A 238 -3.78 18.40 -10.59
CA VAL A 238 -3.02 17.67 -9.58
C VAL A 238 -3.96 17.11 -8.53
N ARG A 239 -3.93 15.79 -8.34
CA ARG A 239 -4.55 15.12 -7.20
C ARG A 239 -3.49 14.83 -6.15
N LEU A 240 -3.44 15.63 -5.08
CA LEU A 240 -2.54 15.42 -3.94
C LEU A 240 -3.23 14.51 -2.92
N THR A 241 -2.63 13.36 -2.63
CA THR A 241 -3.16 12.40 -1.64
C THR A 241 -2.09 11.97 -0.64
N GLY A 242 -2.53 11.68 0.58
CA GLY A 242 -1.67 11.27 1.69
C GLY A 242 -2.34 11.54 3.03
N ASN A 243 -1.73 11.06 4.11
CA ASN A 243 -2.17 11.34 5.47
C ASN A 243 -1.74 12.75 5.91
N LEU A 244 -2.35 13.76 5.31
CA LEU A 244 -2.08 15.17 5.59
C LEU A 244 -3.20 15.79 6.42
N SER A 245 -2.83 16.64 7.38
CA SER A 245 -3.83 17.40 8.13
C SER A 245 -4.56 18.41 7.25
N ALA A 246 -5.80 18.75 7.60
CA ALA A 246 -6.59 19.73 6.86
C ALA A 246 -5.88 21.09 6.74
N GLY A 247 -5.12 21.51 7.77
CA GLY A 247 -4.34 22.75 7.75
C GLY A 247 -3.20 22.71 6.72
N LEU A 248 -2.43 21.61 6.65
CA LEU A 248 -1.38 21.45 5.64
C LEU A 248 -1.97 21.41 4.22
N LEU A 249 -3.09 20.69 4.03
CA LEU A 249 -3.77 20.63 2.75
C LEU A 249 -4.22 22.02 2.28
N ALA A 250 -4.85 22.80 3.16
CA ALA A 250 -5.29 24.17 2.84
C ALA A 250 -4.10 25.07 2.49
N ASP A 251 -2.98 24.97 3.22
CA ASP A 251 -1.76 25.74 2.97
C ASP A 251 -1.17 25.41 1.58
N PHE A 252 -1.04 24.12 1.25
CA PHE A 252 -0.52 23.70 -0.06
C PHE A 252 -1.41 24.12 -1.22
N VAL A 253 -2.74 23.95 -1.08
CA VAL A 253 -3.70 24.37 -2.11
C VAL A 253 -3.68 25.90 -2.28
N GLY A 254 -3.63 26.66 -1.17
CA GLY A 254 -3.64 28.13 -1.19
C GLY A 254 -2.36 28.75 -1.77
N ARG A 255 -1.23 28.03 -1.72
CA ARG A 255 0.06 28.48 -2.27
C ARG A 255 0.41 27.85 -3.61
N SER A 256 -0.49 27.09 -4.20
CA SER A 256 -0.22 26.41 -5.49
C SER A 256 0.06 27.42 -6.60
N PRO A 257 1.13 27.19 -7.40
CA PRO A 257 1.42 28.06 -8.54
C PRO A 257 0.32 28.00 -9.59
N LEU A 258 -0.02 29.14 -10.19
CA LEU A 258 -0.91 29.17 -11.34
C LEU A 258 -0.20 28.65 -12.59
N PRO A 259 -0.86 27.89 -13.50
CA PRO A 259 -2.31 27.61 -13.55
C PRO A 259 -2.72 26.25 -12.94
N LEU A 260 -1.99 25.67 -11.99
CA LEU A 260 -2.34 24.39 -11.40
C LEU A 260 -3.70 24.40 -10.69
N ARG A 261 -4.50 23.38 -10.94
CA ARG A 261 -5.70 23.03 -10.16
C ARG A 261 -5.37 21.88 -9.23
N VAL A 262 -5.20 22.15 -7.94
CA VAL A 262 -4.86 21.15 -6.95
C VAL A 262 -6.11 20.75 -6.17
N THR A 263 -6.46 19.47 -6.22
CA THR A 263 -7.42 18.85 -5.32
C THR A 263 -6.66 17.96 -4.33
N ALA A 264 -6.96 18.07 -3.04
CA ALA A 264 -6.17 17.42 -2.01
C ALA A 264 -7.04 16.68 -0.99
N GLY A 265 -6.54 15.56 -0.47
CA GLY A 265 -7.19 14.78 0.57
C GLY A 265 -6.87 13.29 0.52
N ALA A 266 -7.13 12.59 1.64
CA ALA A 266 -7.08 11.15 1.69
C ALA A 266 -8.15 10.52 0.77
N LEU A 267 -7.86 9.35 0.25
CA LEU A 267 -8.76 8.57 -0.60
C LEU A 267 -8.92 7.16 -0.01
N PRO A 268 -10.13 6.60 0.00
CA PRO A 268 -10.30 5.17 0.13
C PRO A 268 -9.55 4.42 -0.97
N HIS A 269 -9.19 3.16 -0.73
CA HIS A 269 -8.27 2.43 -1.61
C HIS A 269 -8.80 2.29 -3.06
N ALA A 270 -10.06 1.93 -3.26
CA ALA A 270 -10.64 1.82 -4.61
C ALA A 270 -10.71 3.18 -5.34
N ALA A 271 -10.99 4.26 -4.61
CA ALA A 271 -10.96 5.61 -5.19
C ALA A 271 -9.54 6.02 -5.60
N PHE A 272 -8.52 5.64 -4.81
CA PHE A 272 -7.12 5.86 -5.18
C PHE A 272 -6.74 5.10 -6.47
N LEU A 273 -7.13 3.83 -6.58
CA LEU A 273 -6.90 3.03 -7.80
C LEU A 273 -7.60 3.61 -9.02
N ALA A 274 -8.81 4.16 -8.86
CA ALA A 274 -9.52 4.85 -9.94
C ALA A 274 -8.79 6.12 -10.39
N GLU A 275 -8.24 6.91 -9.45
CA GLU A 275 -7.41 8.08 -9.80
C GLU A 275 -6.14 7.67 -10.52
N LEU A 276 -5.46 6.59 -10.09
CA LEU A 276 -4.29 6.05 -10.80
C LEU A 276 -4.63 5.61 -12.23
N ALA A 277 -5.74 4.89 -12.43
CA ALA A 277 -6.16 4.46 -13.75
C ALA A 277 -6.44 5.64 -14.70
N GLY A 278 -6.85 6.79 -14.15
CA GLY A 278 -7.24 7.99 -14.91
C GLY A 278 -6.16 9.07 -15.01
N CYS A 279 -4.95 8.89 -14.47
CA CYS A 279 -3.89 9.89 -14.53
C CYS A 279 -2.88 9.64 -15.66
N ASP A 280 -2.16 10.70 -16.06
CA ASP A 280 -1.08 10.61 -17.05
C ASP A 280 0.22 10.13 -16.40
N ALA A 281 0.48 10.55 -15.15
CA ALA A 281 1.65 10.14 -14.37
C ALA A 281 1.35 10.15 -12.86
N LEU A 282 2.15 9.36 -12.13
CA LEU A 282 2.19 9.32 -10.68
C LEU A 282 3.54 9.85 -10.18
N LEU A 283 3.52 10.77 -9.21
CA LEU A 283 4.66 11.12 -8.39
C LEU A 283 4.41 10.60 -6.98
N THR A 284 5.28 9.76 -6.44
CA THR A 284 4.99 9.12 -5.16
C THR A 284 6.20 9.04 -4.23
N SER A 285 5.99 9.26 -2.92
CA SER A 285 6.86 8.62 -1.93
C SER A 285 6.89 7.13 -2.24
N PRO A 286 8.05 6.50 -2.52
CA PRO A 286 8.10 5.20 -3.16
C PRO A 286 7.69 4.03 -2.25
N GLY A 287 6.42 4.03 -1.82
CA GLY A 287 5.78 2.92 -1.13
C GLY A 287 5.57 1.74 -2.06
N LEU A 288 6.00 0.53 -1.66
CA LEU A 288 5.99 -0.65 -2.52
C LEU A 288 4.58 -0.98 -3.07
N THR A 289 3.54 -0.90 -2.23
CA THR A 289 2.16 -1.15 -2.67
C THR A 289 1.76 -0.22 -3.81
N THR A 290 1.98 1.09 -3.65
CA THR A 290 1.65 2.11 -4.67
C THR A 290 2.45 1.91 -5.96
N LEU A 291 3.75 1.56 -5.89
CA LEU A 291 4.58 1.29 -7.07
C LEU A 291 4.06 0.07 -7.85
N LEU A 292 3.70 -1.00 -7.15
CA LEU A 292 3.18 -2.22 -7.77
C LEU A 292 1.79 -2.01 -8.38
N GLU A 293 0.92 -1.25 -7.73
CA GLU A 293 -0.40 -0.88 -8.24
C GLU A 293 -0.29 0.00 -9.50
N ALA A 294 0.56 1.03 -9.44
CA ALA A 294 0.83 1.86 -10.61
C ALA A 294 1.46 1.05 -11.76
N GLY A 295 2.40 0.15 -11.44
CA GLY A 295 3.01 -0.76 -12.39
C GLY A 295 2.02 -1.70 -13.05
N SER A 296 1.08 -2.30 -12.29
CA SER A 296 0.02 -3.16 -12.82
C SER A 296 -0.90 -2.44 -13.82
N LEU A 297 -1.01 -1.12 -13.67
CA LEU A 297 -1.75 -0.24 -14.57
C LEU A 297 -0.90 0.37 -15.70
N GLY A 298 0.42 0.12 -15.71
CA GLY A 298 1.34 0.75 -16.67
C GLY A 298 1.39 2.28 -16.54
N VAL A 299 1.23 2.83 -15.33
CA VAL A 299 1.27 4.29 -15.07
C VAL A 299 2.72 4.76 -15.02
N PRO A 300 3.12 5.76 -15.83
CA PRO A 300 4.41 6.43 -15.68
C PRO A 300 4.59 6.93 -14.25
N THR A 301 5.64 6.46 -13.57
CA THR A 301 5.81 6.69 -12.13
C THR A 301 7.17 7.25 -11.80
N LEU A 302 7.19 8.42 -11.14
CA LEU A 302 8.37 9.06 -10.60
C LEU A 302 8.42 8.86 -9.07
N CYS A 303 9.53 8.34 -8.59
CA CYS A 303 9.82 8.19 -7.17
C CYS A 303 10.31 9.52 -6.58
N LEU A 304 9.58 10.08 -5.63
CA LEU A 304 9.97 11.23 -4.83
C LEU A 304 11.06 10.85 -3.82
N PRO A 305 11.75 11.81 -3.20
CA PRO A 305 12.78 11.52 -2.21
C PRO A 305 12.26 10.59 -1.11
N PRO A 306 13.03 9.55 -0.73
CA PRO A 306 12.60 8.58 0.26
C PRO A 306 12.52 9.18 1.66
N GLN A 307 11.59 8.68 2.48
CA GLN A 307 11.39 9.08 3.87
C GLN A 307 11.65 7.95 4.89
N ASN A 308 12.00 6.77 4.43
CA ASN A 308 12.39 5.63 5.25
C ASN A 308 13.25 4.64 4.45
N LEU A 309 13.79 3.64 5.11
CA LEU A 309 14.72 2.66 4.52
C LEU A 309 14.05 1.83 3.40
N SER A 310 12.83 1.34 3.63
CA SER A 310 12.11 0.56 2.62
C SER A 310 11.89 1.34 1.33
N GLN A 311 11.66 2.65 1.41
CA GLN A 311 11.49 3.51 0.24
C GLN A 311 12.78 3.72 -0.55
N ILE A 312 13.96 3.66 0.08
CA ILE A 312 15.23 3.68 -0.64
C ILE A 312 15.35 2.43 -1.54
N PHE A 313 15.05 1.26 -1.00
CA PHE A 313 15.05 0.01 -1.78
C PHE A 313 14.00 0.04 -2.89
N ASN A 314 12.78 0.43 -2.58
CA ASN A 314 11.67 0.45 -3.52
C ASN A 314 11.94 1.37 -4.72
N ALA A 315 12.52 2.56 -4.48
CA ALA A 315 12.90 3.48 -5.56
C ALA A 315 14.00 2.89 -6.45
N ARG A 316 14.99 2.19 -5.86
CA ARG A 316 16.04 1.48 -6.60
C ARG A 316 15.47 0.33 -7.43
N PHE A 317 14.55 -0.47 -6.88
CA PHE A 317 13.85 -1.52 -7.62
C PHE A 317 13.07 -0.97 -8.81
N GLN A 318 12.32 0.13 -8.61
CA GLN A 318 11.56 0.79 -9.68
C GLN A 318 12.49 1.29 -10.77
N ARG A 319 13.55 2.03 -10.43
CA ARG A 319 14.53 2.56 -11.38
C ARG A 319 15.20 1.45 -12.19
N GLN A 320 15.61 0.37 -11.51
CA GLN A 320 16.25 -0.78 -12.17
C GLN A 320 15.30 -1.52 -13.11
N ALA A 321 14.06 -1.77 -12.66
CA ALA A 321 13.06 -2.47 -13.46
C ALA A 321 12.65 -1.68 -14.71
N VAL A 322 12.40 -0.39 -14.56
CA VAL A 322 12.00 0.49 -15.68
C VAL A 322 13.17 0.83 -16.60
N GLY A 323 14.42 0.80 -16.10
CA GLY A 323 15.61 1.14 -16.89
C GLY A 323 15.74 2.62 -17.21
N ALA A 324 15.10 3.51 -16.44
CA ALA A 324 15.13 4.96 -16.61
C ALA A 324 15.39 5.69 -15.29
N ASP A 325 15.88 6.95 -15.36
CA ASP A 325 16.18 7.74 -14.16
C ASP A 325 14.91 8.40 -13.61
N VAL A 326 14.10 7.55 -12.98
CA VAL A 326 12.78 7.89 -12.40
C VAL A 326 12.83 8.01 -10.86
N GLN A 327 14.01 8.18 -10.30
CA GLN A 327 14.22 8.35 -8.87
C GLN A 327 14.76 9.76 -8.56
N VAL A 328 14.06 10.50 -7.73
CA VAL A 328 14.55 11.76 -7.14
C VAL A 328 15.15 11.47 -5.77
N THR A 329 16.43 11.81 -5.59
CA THR A 329 17.13 11.70 -4.30
C THR A 329 17.16 13.04 -3.59
N TRP A 330 17.34 13.02 -2.28
CA TRP A 330 17.63 14.23 -1.50
C TRP A 330 18.91 14.91 -2.00
N PRO A 331 19.05 16.25 -1.89
CA PRO A 331 20.34 16.91 -2.03
C PRO A 331 21.36 16.28 -1.06
N ALA A 332 22.61 16.10 -1.50
CA ALA A 332 23.63 15.39 -0.73
C ALA A 332 24.00 16.06 0.61
N ASP A 333 23.74 17.38 0.71
CA ASP A 333 23.90 18.17 1.94
C ASP A 333 22.70 18.03 2.90
N VAL A 334 21.59 17.40 2.46
CA VAL A 334 20.45 17.04 3.30
C VAL A 334 20.59 15.58 3.75
N LEU A 335 20.66 14.64 2.80
CA LEU A 335 20.72 13.21 3.10
C LEU A 335 21.43 12.45 1.98
N ARG A 336 22.33 11.54 2.37
CA ARG A 336 22.93 10.55 1.46
C ARG A 336 22.32 9.19 1.74
N GLU A 337 21.69 8.58 0.73
CA GLU A 337 21.04 7.27 0.88
C GLU A 337 22.02 6.17 1.33
N ASP A 338 23.29 6.24 0.86
CA ASP A 338 24.30 5.25 1.23
C ASP A 338 24.64 5.28 2.72
N ASP A 339 24.59 6.48 3.36
CA ASP A 339 24.82 6.60 4.80
C ASP A 339 23.68 5.93 5.59
N VAL A 340 22.43 6.02 5.09
CA VAL A 340 21.27 5.33 5.67
C VAL A 340 21.39 3.82 5.49
N LEU A 341 21.76 3.35 4.29
CA LEU A 341 21.92 1.94 3.99
C LEU A 341 23.04 1.29 4.82
N ALA A 342 24.12 2.02 5.11
CA ALA A 342 25.17 1.56 6.01
C ALA A 342 24.68 1.29 7.44
N MET A 343 23.54 1.90 7.83
CA MET A 343 22.92 1.72 9.15
C MET A 343 21.83 0.63 9.19
N ARG A 344 21.58 -0.06 8.07
CA ARG A 344 20.52 -1.06 7.93
C ARG A 344 20.51 -2.11 9.04
N ALA A 345 21.70 -2.60 9.45
CA ALA A 345 21.79 -3.58 10.53
C ALA A 345 21.25 -3.10 11.89
N LYS A 346 21.01 -1.79 12.05
CA LYS A 346 20.38 -1.21 13.25
C LYS A 346 18.85 -1.14 13.17
N GLY A 347 18.25 -1.60 12.06
CA GLY A 347 16.82 -1.68 11.85
C GLY A 347 16.19 -0.43 11.24
N GLU A 348 14.93 -0.59 10.79
CA GLU A 348 14.14 0.45 10.13
C GLU A 348 13.90 1.67 11.03
N ASP A 349 13.64 1.47 12.32
CA ASP A 349 13.38 2.57 13.26
C ASP A 349 14.55 3.55 13.37
N HIS A 350 15.79 3.01 13.43
CA HIS A 350 16.98 3.84 13.52
C HIS A 350 17.25 4.60 12.21
N ALA A 351 17.05 3.95 11.07
CA ALA A 351 17.14 4.59 9.77
C ALA A 351 16.10 5.71 9.61
N LEU A 352 14.87 5.49 10.09
CA LEU A 352 13.79 6.47 10.10
C LEU A 352 14.15 7.71 10.92
N GLU A 353 14.67 7.53 12.14
CA GLU A 353 15.12 8.64 13.00
C GLU A 353 16.20 9.49 12.31
N LEU A 354 17.22 8.86 11.73
CA LEU A 354 18.30 9.52 11.01
C LEU A 354 17.79 10.34 9.82
N ILE A 355 16.88 9.75 9.02
CA ILE A 355 16.28 10.41 7.86
C ILE A 355 15.47 11.62 8.31
N TYR A 356 14.58 11.48 9.30
CA TYR A 356 13.72 12.59 9.73
C TYR A 356 14.46 13.67 10.51
N GLU A 357 15.54 13.34 11.21
CA GLU A 357 16.43 14.34 11.79
C GLU A 357 17.10 15.20 10.69
N ALA A 358 17.56 14.56 9.61
CA ALA A 358 18.14 15.29 8.48
C ALA A 358 17.11 16.17 7.76
N ILE A 359 15.91 15.64 7.48
CA ILE A 359 14.81 16.39 6.86
C ILE A 359 14.35 17.53 7.76
N GLY A 360 14.22 17.31 9.07
CA GLY A 360 13.84 18.32 10.06
C GLY A 360 14.83 19.46 10.12
N ARG A 361 16.14 19.15 10.13
CA ARG A 361 17.20 20.16 10.05
C ARG A 361 17.10 20.99 8.76
N ALA A 362 16.85 20.36 7.62
CA ALA A 362 16.69 21.05 6.34
C ALA A 362 15.45 21.95 6.31
N ALA A 363 14.33 21.50 6.88
CA ALA A 363 13.10 22.27 6.95
C ALA A 363 13.16 23.48 7.91
N ALA A 364 13.97 23.39 8.96
CA ALA A 364 14.14 24.45 9.95
C ALA A 364 15.18 25.53 9.55
N ARG A 365 15.98 25.29 8.53
CA ARG A 365 17.03 26.22 8.10
C ARG A 365 16.44 27.43 7.37
N ALA A 366 17.18 28.57 7.44
CA ALA A 366 16.87 29.73 6.62
C ALA A 366 17.01 29.46 5.10
N ASP A 367 17.69 28.39 4.71
CA ASP A 367 17.88 27.96 3.33
C ASP A 367 16.90 26.84 2.87
N ALA A 368 15.80 26.63 3.60
CA ALA A 368 14.78 25.64 3.22
C ALA A 368 14.24 25.88 1.79
N GLU A 369 14.10 27.16 1.39
CA GLU A 369 13.73 27.53 0.02
C GLU A 369 14.74 27.03 -1.01
N ARG A 370 16.03 27.05 -0.69
CA ARG A 370 17.08 26.49 -1.56
C ARG A 370 16.92 24.98 -1.72
N VAL A 371 16.54 24.27 -0.67
CA VAL A 371 16.28 22.82 -0.72
C VAL A 371 15.05 22.55 -1.59
N VAL A 372 13.98 23.32 -1.43
CA VAL A 372 12.77 23.24 -2.25
C VAL A 372 13.11 23.46 -3.73
N ALA A 373 13.86 24.53 -4.05
CA ALA A 373 14.28 24.81 -5.43
C ALA A 373 15.13 23.68 -6.01
N ALA A 374 16.11 23.16 -5.27
CA ALA A 374 16.95 22.06 -5.73
C ALA A 374 16.15 20.75 -5.96
N LEU A 375 15.14 20.49 -5.13
CA LEU A 375 14.21 19.37 -5.35
C LEU A 375 13.32 19.62 -6.57
N SER A 376 12.79 20.83 -6.75
CA SER A 376 11.98 21.21 -7.90
C SER A 376 12.73 20.98 -9.23
N ASP A 377 13.98 21.41 -9.31
CA ASP A 377 14.83 21.21 -10.50
C ASP A 377 15.05 19.71 -10.78
N ARG A 378 15.33 18.90 -9.76
CA ARG A 378 15.51 17.45 -9.91
C ARG A 378 14.21 16.75 -10.35
N ILE A 379 13.08 17.12 -9.74
CA ILE A 379 11.76 16.58 -10.12
C ILE A 379 11.43 16.95 -11.56
N LEU A 380 11.66 18.21 -11.95
CA LEU A 380 11.41 18.69 -13.30
C LEU A 380 12.30 17.95 -14.33
N ALA A 381 13.56 17.71 -14.01
CA ALA A 381 14.46 16.92 -14.85
C ALA A 381 13.96 15.48 -15.01
N ALA A 382 13.57 14.82 -13.91
CA ALA A 382 13.10 13.44 -13.93
C ALA A 382 11.72 13.29 -14.59
N LEU A 383 10.84 14.31 -14.54
CA LEU A 383 9.54 14.30 -15.23
C LEU A 383 9.67 14.11 -16.74
N ARG A 384 10.80 14.52 -17.36
CA ARG A 384 11.04 14.33 -18.79
C ARG A 384 11.06 12.84 -19.15
N HIS A 385 11.58 11.99 -18.28
CA HIS A 385 11.64 10.54 -18.49
C HIS A 385 10.26 9.87 -18.44
N THR A 386 9.26 10.51 -17.82
CA THR A 386 7.88 9.96 -17.80
C THR A 386 7.20 10.02 -19.18
N ALA A 387 7.69 10.84 -20.08
CA ALA A 387 7.21 10.93 -21.47
C ALA A 387 7.93 9.96 -22.42
N GLU A 388 9.04 9.36 -21.98
CA GLU A 388 9.81 8.40 -22.77
C GLU A 388 9.12 7.04 -22.80
N PRO A 389 9.22 6.29 -23.91
CA PRO A 389 8.74 4.91 -23.94
C PRO A 389 9.53 4.05 -22.93
N ALA A 390 8.84 3.47 -21.96
CA ALA A 390 9.42 2.59 -20.98
C ALA A 390 8.39 1.52 -20.55
N ASP A 391 8.87 0.39 -20.07
CA ASP A 391 8.00 -0.62 -19.47
C ASP A 391 7.69 -0.27 -18.01
N TRP A 392 6.65 0.56 -17.83
CA TRP A 392 6.20 0.99 -16.51
C TRP A 392 5.63 -0.15 -15.66
N GLY A 393 5.30 -1.28 -16.30
CA GLY A 393 4.82 -2.51 -15.65
C GLY A 393 5.93 -3.46 -15.22
N ALA A 394 7.18 -3.23 -15.61
CA ALA A 394 8.29 -4.17 -15.44
C ALA A 394 8.46 -4.67 -14.00
N LEU A 395 8.36 -3.78 -13.00
CA LEU A 395 8.45 -4.17 -11.59
C LEU A 395 7.31 -5.12 -11.18
N ALA A 396 6.07 -4.79 -11.53
CA ALA A 396 4.91 -5.61 -11.22
C ALA A 396 4.95 -6.96 -11.97
N THR A 397 5.38 -6.95 -13.24
CA THR A 397 5.57 -8.16 -14.05
C THR A 397 6.63 -9.09 -13.43
N ALA A 398 7.74 -8.55 -12.94
CA ALA A 398 8.83 -9.34 -12.36
C ALA A 398 8.41 -10.13 -11.11
N VAL A 399 7.49 -9.59 -10.31
CA VAL A 399 7.05 -10.21 -9.06
C VAL A 399 5.67 -10.89 -9.14
N GLY A 400 4.93 -10.68 -10.25
CA GLY A 400 3.53 -11.11 -10.42
C GLY A 400 2.56 -10.24 -9.63
N THR A 401 1.25 -10.38 -9.84
CA THR A 401 0.21 -9.54 -9.22
C THR A 401 -0.96 -10.33 -8.60
N GLY A 402 -0.85 -11.66 -8.52
CA GLY A 402 -1.87 -12.55 -7.96
C GLY A 402 -1.84 -12.72 -6.44
N GLY A 403 -1.00 -11.95 -5.73
CA GLY A 403 -0.74 -12.16 -4.30
C GLY A 403 -1.97 -12.01 -3.40
N ALA A 404 -2.88 -11.10 -3.72
CA ALA A 404 -4.11 -10.94 -2.94
C ALA A 404 -4.96 -12.22 -2.91
N ALA A 405 -5.15 -12.87 -4.05
CA ALA A 405 -5.86 -14.14 -4.16
C ALA A 405 -5.11 -15.28 -3.44
N GLN A 406 -3.78 -15.33 -3.59
CA GLN A 406 -2.95 -16.36 -2.94
C GLN A 406 -2.98 -16.25 -1.40
N VAL A 407 -3.01 -15.04 -0.85
CA VAL A 407 -3.17 -14.82 0.60
C VAL A 407 -4.59 -15.14 1.05
N ALA A 408 -5.61 -14.75 0.28
CA ALA A 408 -7.00 -15.10 0.58
C ALA A 408 -7.19 -16.63 0.67
N ASP A 409 -6.62 -17.39 -0.28
CA ASP A 409 -6.64 -18.85 -0.24
C ASP A 409 -5.92 -19.42 0.99
N ALA A 410 -4.81 -18.80 1.40
CA ALA A 410 -4.11 -19.20 2.62
C ALA A 410 -4.96 -18.97 3.87
N VAL A 411 -5.69 -17.85 3.97
CA VAL A 411 -6.61 -17.55 5.09
C VAL A 411 -7.76 -18.56 5.11
N LEU A 412 -8.40 -18.83 3.99
CA LEU A 412 -9.49 -19.81 3.90
C LEU A 412 -9.02 -21.22 4.27
N ALA A 413 -7.85 -21.63 3.80
CA ALA A 413 -7.26 -22.92 4.14
C ALA A 413 -6.90 -23.02 5.64
N ALA A 414 -6.34 -21.97 6.25
CA ALA A 414 -6.05 -21.91 7.68
C ALA A 414 -7.32 -22.01 8.55
N ALA A 415 -8.45 -21.51 8.03
CA ALA A 415 -9.77 -21.66 8.65
C ALA A 415 -10.47 -22.99 8.34
N GLY A 416 -9.81 -23.96 7.70
CA GLY A 416 -10.40 -25.24 7.31
C GLY A 416 -11.45 -25.14 6.18
N GLN A 417 -11.48 -24.04 5.42
CA GLN A 417 -12.33 -23.85 4.26
C GLN A 417 -11.58 -24.24 2.98
N SER A 418 -12.18 -25.04 2.12
CA SER A 418 -11.60 -25.32 0.79
C SER A 418 -11.96 -24.19 -0.17
N PRO A 419 -10.98 -23.61 -0.90
CA PRO A 419 -11.28 -22.61 -1.92
C PRO A 419 -12.11 -23.25 -3.06
N PRO A 420 -12.98 -22.50 -3.75
CA PRO A 420 -13.76 -23.00 -4.86
C PRO A 420 -12.83 -23.45 -6.01
N GLY A 421 -12.90 -24.73 -6.37
CA GLY A 421 -12.19 -25.30 -7.53
C GLY A 421 -10.80 -25.91 -7.24
N SER A 422 -10.52 -26.32 -6.00
CA SER A 422 -9.37 -27.16 -5.68
C SER A 422 -9.62 -28.64 -5.96
#